data_128e791e7833833b32c67d8f3d4ddc61
#
_entry.id   128e791e7833833b32c67d8f3d4ddc61
#
_cell.length_a   1.000
_cell.length_b   1.000
_cell.length_c   1.000
_cell.angle_alpha   90.00
_cell.angle_beta   90.00
_cell.angle_gamma   90.00
#
_symmetry.space_group_name_H-M   'P 1'
#
loop_
_entity.id
_entity.type
_entity.pdbx_description
1 polymer ?
#
loop_
_entity_poly.entity_id
_entity_poly.type
_entity_poly.pdbx_seq_one_letter_code
_entity_poly.pdbx_strand_id
1 'polypeptide(L)'
;LQRLPDTAGHGRPGFGALFAALPVAVVVVDPDDRIAHANGLAEQLLNLSERLMIGQPLAAILPPPDAPRSRDGHGFAVYDTVIAIPHGPKIRVDFVEAQIPDYPGWRAITLHSAAPSRRLAHASDRSAGARAAVGAAAMLAHEIKNPLSGIRGAAQLLNGGELTTLITTEVDRIAALIDRMQDFSDTRPLPLASENIYPLLGHARGVALAGFARGIPIEERFDPSLPPARINRDALLQIVINLLKNAREAVRAVRNPHIVLTTAYRHGMSVSTGEGRPRLPLPIEICVIDNGPGAPADIVDHLFDPFVSGRREGQGLGLALVDKLVRDMSGIIQYAREGTPEMTVLRLLLPRAHP
;
A
#
# COMPACT_ATOMS: atom_id res chain seq x y z
N LEU A 1 5.74 -7.04 -64.30
CA LEU A 1 5.11 -7.01 -62.96
C LEU A 1 6.21 -6.99 -61.91
N GLN A 2 6.66 -5.79 -61.56
CA GLN A 2 7.62 -5.52 -60.50
C GLN A 2 6.95 -5.76 -59.16
N ARG A 3 7.50 -6.65 -58.33
CA ARG A 3 7.14 -6.79 -56.92
C ARG A 3 7.67 -5.56 -56.17
N LEU A 4 6.76 -4.81 -55.56
CA LEU A 4 7.09 -3.78 -54.58
C LEU A 4 7.73 -4.46 -53.34
N PRO A 5 8.71 -3.81 -52.68
CA PRO A 5 9.31 -4.37 -51.48
C PRO A 5 8.33 -4.34 -50.34
N ASP A 6 8.20 -5.46 -49.62
CA ASP A 6 7.48 -5.62 -48.37
C ASP A 6 7.93 -4.56 -47.36
N THR A 7 7.06 -3.62 -47.08
CA THR A 7 7.18 -2.72 -45.93
C THR A 7 7.13 -3.57 -44.67
N ALA A 8 8.18 -3.45 -43.85
CA ALA A 8 8.35 -4.11 -42.57
C ALA A 8 7.05 -4.08 -41.75
N GLY A 9 6.35 -5.20 -41.75
CA GLY A 9 5.20 -5.41 -40.91
C GLY A 9 5.64 -5.37 -39.44
N HIS A 10 5.05 -4.50 -38.65
CA HIS A 10 5.14 -4.57 -37.19
C HIS A 10 4.39 -5.83 -36.77
N GLY A 11 5.05 -6.98 -36.87
CA GLY A 11 4.53 -8.26 -36.39
C GLY A 11 4.26 -8.16 -34.89
N ARG A 12 3.14 -8.70 -34.44
CA ARG A 12 2.86 -8.82 -33.00
C ARG A 12 4.04 -9.54 -32.34
N PRO A 13 4.60 -9.00 -31.24
CA PRO A 13 5.71 -9.68 -30.56
C PRO A 13 5.25 -11.08 -30.11
N GLY A 14 6.06 -12.09 -30.33
CA GLY A 14 5.80 -13.45 -29.89
C GLY A 14 5.80 -13.53 -28.37
N PHE A 15 5.16 -14.58 -27.82
CA PHE A 15 5.04 -14.78 -26.35
C PHE A 15 6.38 -14.66 -25.62
N GLY A 16 7.47 -15.22 -26.18
CA GLY A 16 8.80 -15.12 -25.58
C GLY A 16 9.32 -13.68 -25.45
N ALA A 17 9.07 -12.83 -26.46
CA ALA A 17 9.44 -11.41 -26.40
C ALA A 17 8.61 -10.65 -25.38
N LEU A 18 7.32 -10.96 -25.27
CA LEU A 18 6.43 -10.37 -24.25
C LEU A 18 6.84 -10.81 -22.85
N PHE A 19 7.11 -12.11 -22.66
CA PHE A 19 7.55 -12.66 -21.38
C PHE A 19 8.88 -12.04 -20.91
N ALA A 20 9.84 -11.90 -21.84
CA ALA A 20 11.12 -11.24 -21.54
C ALA A 20 10.97 -9.75 -21.20
N ALA A 21 9.97 -9.06 -21.76
CA ALA A 21 9.72 -7.63 -21.54
C ALA A 21 8.87 -7.33 -20.29
N LEU A 22 8.37 -8.34 -19.57
CA LEU A 22 7.59 -8.10 -18.34
C LEU A 22 8.43 -7.34 -17.32
N PRO A 23 7.89 -6.24 -16.73
CA PRO A 23 8.61 -5.40 -15.77
C PRO A 23 8.63 -6.01 -14.35
N VAL A 24 8.58 -7.33 -14.25
CA VAL A 24 8.58 -8.11 -12.99
C VAL A 24 9.37 -9.39 -13.20
N ALA A 25 10.11 -9.82 -12.18
CA ALA A 25 10.81 -11.10 -12.24
C ALA A 25 9.78 -12.24 -12.17
N VAL A 26 9.78 -13.10 -13.19
CA VAL A 26 8.84 -14.23 -13.30
C VAL A 26 9.59 -15.52 -13.49
N VAL A 27 9.22 -16.53 -12.70
CA VAL A 27 9.68 -17.92 -12.83
C VAL A 27 8.46 -18.80 -13.03
N VAL A 28 8.47 -19.64 -14.04
CA VAL A 28 7.43 -20.64 -14.31
C VAL A 28 7.90 -22.01 -13.84
N VAL A 29 7.06 -22.71 -13.11
CA VAL A 29 7.36 -23.99 -12.50
C VAL A 29 6.38 -25.04 -13.00
N ASP A 30 6.91 -26.21 -13.35
CA ASP A 30 6.16 -27.36 -13.82
C ASP A 30 5.50 -28.16 -12.68
N PRO A 31 4.67 -29.19 -12.98
CA PRO A 31 4.05 -30.04 -11.96
C PRO A 31 5.02 -30.83 -11.07
N ASP A 32 6.27 -31.04 -11.53
CA ASP A 32 7.32 -31.76 -10.79
C ASP A 32 8.18 -30.82 -9.91
N ASP A 33 7.70 -29.59 -9.64
CA ASP A 33 8.41 -28.57 -8.88
C ASP A 33 9.77 -28.16 -9.52
N ARG A 34 9.87 -28.21 -10.86
CA ARG A 34 11.08 -27.79 -11.58
C ARG A 34 10.83 -26.48 -12.33
N ILE A 35 11.85 -25.68 -12.44
CA ILE A 35 11.80 -24.42 -13.19
C ILE A 35 11.76 -24.74 -14.69
N ALA A 36 10.70 -24.29 -15.35
CA ALA A 36 10.50 -24.44 -16.79
C ALA A 36 10.91 -23.18 -17.57
N HIS A 37 10.64 -22.00 -17.03
CA HIS A 37 11.03 -20.71 -17.65
C HIS A 37 11.38 -19.68 -16.59
N ALA A 38 12.26 -18.74 -16.96
CA ALA A 38 12.57 -17.54 -16.18
C ALA A 38 12.78 -16.36 -17.13
N ASN A 39 12.28 -15.19 -16.81
CA ASN A 39 12.50 -14.00 -17.63
C ASN A 39 13.79 -13.26 -17.24
N GLY A 40 14.22 -12.28 -18.07
CA GLY A 40 15.47 -11.55 -17.85
C GLY A 40 15.55 -10.82 -16.51
N LEU A 41 14.44 -10.35 -15.94
CA LEU A 41 14.43 -9.76 -14.60
C LEU A 41 14.59 -10.82 -13.49
N ALA A 42 14.10 -12.04 -13.69
CA ALA A 42 14.37 -13.15 -12.77
C ALA A 42 15.85 -13.55 -12.81
N GLU A 43 16.48 -13.59 -14.00
CA GLU A 43 17.93 -13.81 -14.14
C GLU A 43 18.75 -12.77 -13.37
N GLN A 44 18.40 -11.48 -13.52
CA GLN A 44 19.08 -10.39 -12.82
C GLN A 44 18.88 -10.47 -11.30
N LEU A 45 17.65 -10.73 -10.84
CA LEU A 45 17.31 -10.77 -9.42
C LEU A 45 17.98 -11.96 -8.73
N LEU A 46 17.99 -13.14 -9.38
CA LEU A 46 18.53 -14.38 -8.82
C LEU A 46 20.03 -14.56 -9.12
N ASN A 47 20.62 -13.66 -9.94
CA ASN A 47 21.99 -13.72 -10.39
C ASN A 47 22.36 -15.07 -11.05
N LEU A 48 21.42 -15.65 -11.80
CA LEU A 48 21.54 -16.92 -12.51
C LEU A 48 20.88 -16.79 -13.89
N SER A 49 21.52 -17.33 -14.93
CA SER A 49 20.91 -17.36 -16.24
C SER A 49 19.77 -18.39 -16.32
N GLU A 50 18.75 -18.13 -17.16
CA GLU A 50 17.63 -19.04 -17.38
C GLU A 50 18.12 -20.46 -17.69
N ARG A 51 19.17 -20.60 -18.53
CA ARG A 51 19.76 -21.89 -18.89
C ARG A 51 20.25 -22.71 -17.70
N LEU A 52 20.72 -22.07 -16.64
CA LEU A 52 21.16 -22.73 -15.40
C LEU A 52 19.99 -23.04 -14.48
N MET A 53 18.88 -22.34 -14.60
CA MET A 53 17.68 -22.52 -13.79
C MET A 53 16.75 -23.60 -14.36
N ILE A 54 16.62 -23.70 -15.68
CA ILE A 54 15.72 -24.66 -16.32
C ILE A 54 16.03 -26.09 -15.89
N GLY A 55 14.99 -26.84 -15.51
CA GLY A 55 15.05 -28.21 -15.03
C GLY A 55 15.54 -28.39 -13.61
N GLN A 56 16.03 -27.33 -12.94
CA GLN A 56 16.41 -27.41 -11.55
C GLN A 56 15.19 -27.42 -10.64
N PRO A 57 15.24 -28.13 -9.49
CA PRO A 57 14.18 -28.05 -8.50
C PRO A 57 14.03 -26.61 -8.01
N LEU A 58 12.79 -26.14 -7.90
CA LEU A 58 12.48 -24.79 -7.40
C LEU A 58 13.16 -24.51 -6.05
N ALA A 59 13.10 -25.46 -5.12
CA ALA A 59 13.68 -25.32 -3.79
C ALA A 59 15.22 -25.14 -3.78
N ALA A 60 15.92 -25.55 -4.83
CA ALA A 60 17.36 -25.37 -4.94
C ALA A 60 17.76 -23.95 -5.37
N ILE A 61 16.92 -23.29 -6.16
CA ILE A 61 17.19 -21.96 -6.70
C ILE A 61 16.45 -20.89 -5.91
N LEU A 62 15.18 -21.15 -5.61
CA LEU A 62 14.27 -20.24 -4.96
C LEU A 62 13.49 -21.03 -3.90
N PRO A 63 14.07 -21.26 -2.70
CA PRO A 63 13.38 -21.96 -1.66
C PRO A 63 12.08 -21.22 -1.33
N PRO A 64 10.92 -21.87 -1.52
CA PRO A 64 9.64 -21.22 -1.27
C PRO A 64 9.58 -20.82 0.20
N PRO A 65 9.05 -19.64 0.49
CA PRO A 65 8.87 -19.23 1.86
C PRO A 65 7.98 -20.23 2.61
N ASP A 66 8.24 -20.46 3.93
CA ASP A 66 7.38 -21.28 4.80
C ASP A 66 5.98 -20.67 4.90
N ALA A 67 5.12 -20.95 3.93
CA ALA A 67 3.73 -20.57 3.94
C ALA A 67 2.87 -21.83 3.88
N PRO A 68 1.74 -21.89 4.59
CA PRO A 68 0.80 -22.97 4.40
C PRO A 68 0.31 -22.91 2.95
N ARG A 69 0.76 -23.85 2.13
CA ARG A 69 0.20 -24.03 0.78
C ARG A 69 -1.28 -24.30 0.95
N SER A 70 -2.12 -23.48 0.33
CA SER A 70 -3.55 -23.73 0.33
C SER A 70 -3.81 -25.13 -0.25
N ARG A 71 -4.50 -25.99 0.50
CA ARG A 71 -4.90 -27.32 0.01
C ARG A 71 -5.90 -27.22 -1.15
N ASP A 72 -6.46 -26.05 -1.38
CA ASP A 72 -7.54 -25.80 -2.34
C ASP A 72 -7.06 -25.31 -3.71
N GLY A 73 -5.75 -25.43 -4.01
CA GLY A 73 -5.21 -25.11 -5.33
C GLY A 73 -5.20 -23.61 -5.69
N HIS A 74 -5.45 -22.73 -4.73
CA HIS A 74 -5.30 -21.27 -4.94
C HIS A 74 -3.85 -20.85 -4.71
N GLY A 75 -3.34 -19.95 -5.56
CA GLY A 75 -2.02 -19.32 -5.38
C GLY A 75 -1.92 -18.64 -4.01
N PHE A 76 -0.69 -18.35 -3.58
CA PHE A 76 -0.43 -17.62 -2.34
C PHE A 76 0.50 -16.44 -2.58
N ALA A 77 0.41 -15.42 -1.74
CA ALA A 77 1.30 -14.30 -1.76
C ALA A 77 1.93 -14.09 -0.38
N VAL A 78 3.23 -13.78 -0.40
CA VAL A 78 3.98 -13.50 0.81
C VAL A 78 4.75 -12.21 0.58
N TYR A 79 4.42 -11.23 1.38
CA TYR A 79 5.07 -9.93 1.33
C TYR A 79 6.24 -9.84 2.30
N ASP A 80 7.24 -9.04 1.94
CA ASP A 80 8.45 -8.75 2.73
C ASP A 80 9.16 -10.02 3.22
N THR A 81 9.29 -11.02 2.35
CA THR A 81 10.00 -12.25 2.69
C THR A 81 11.46 -12.15 2.30
N VAL A 82 12.32 -12.78 3.11
CA VAL A 82 13.74 -12.90 2.81
C VAL A 82 13.97 -14.21 2.07
N ILE A 83 14.51 -14.13 0.85
CA ILE A 83 14.99 -15.28 0.11
C ILE A 83 16.52 -15.28 0.04
N ALA A 84 17.12 -16.46 0.15
CA ALA A 84 18.55 -16.64 -0.05
C ALA A 84 18.80 -16.89 -1.55
N ILE A 85 19.60 -16.04 -2.20
CA ILE A 85 20.06 -16.28 -3.56
C ILE A 85 21.17 -17.32 -3.52
N PRO A 86 21.18 -18.34 -4.39
CA PRO A 86 22.29 -19.26 -4.50
C PRO A 86 23.58 -18.49 -4.79
N HIS A 87 24.59 -18.66 -3.95
CA HIS A 87 25.89 -17.96 -4.03
C HIS A 87 25.82 -16.42 -3.98
N GLY A 88 24.72 -15.85 -3.46
CA GLY A 88 24.48 -14.41 -3.37
C GLY A 88 23.99 -13.96 -2.01
N PRO A 89 23.71 -12.65 -1.87
CA PRO A 89 23.16 -12.10 -0.64
C PRO A 89 21.72 -12.56 -0.43
N LYS A 90 21.26 -12.52 0.81
CA LYS A 90 19.82 -12.62 1.11
C LYS A 90 19.13 -11.34 0.60
N ILE A 91 18.07 -11.50 -0.16
CA ILE A 91 17.26 -10.38 -0.65
C ILE A 91 15.84 -10.44 -0.08
N ARG A 92 15.25 -9.27 0.10
CA ARG A 92 13.85 -9.15 0.49
C ARG A 92 12.99 -8.97 -0.76
N VAL A 93 11.95 -9.76 -0.87
CA VAL A 93 11.01 -9.72 -2.01
C VAL A 93 9.58 -9.96 -1.54
N ASP A 94 8.65 -9.46 -2.33
CA ASP A 94 7.28 -9.95 -2.30
C ASP A 94 7.22 -11.16 -3.23
N PHE A 95 6.85 -12.30 -2.68
CA PHE A 95 6.74 -13.57 -3.37
C PHE A 95 5.27 -13.87 -3.64
N VAL A 96 4.88 -13.96 -4.89
CA VAL A 96 3.50 -14.31 -5.29
C VAL A 96 3.55 -15.55 -6.17
N GLU A 97 2.84 -16.59 -5.76
CA GLU A 97 2.64 -17.82 -6.55
C GLU A 97 1.19 -17.87 -7.04
N ALA A 98 1.01 -18.07 -8.32
CA ALA A 98 -0.31 -18.24 -8.93
C ALA A 98 -0.32 -19.50 -9.82
N GLN A 99 -1.42 -20.25 -9.81
CA GLN A 99 -1.61 -21.34 -10.75
C GLN A 99 -1.88 -20.80 -12.16
N ILE A 100 -1.38 -21.50 -13.16
CA ILE A 100 -1.69 -21.18 -14.55
C ILE A 100 -3.06 -21.80 -14.90
N PRO A 101 -4.06 -20.99 -15.27
CA PRO A 101 -5.36 -21.51 -15.68
C PRO A 101 -5.23 -22.57 -16.78
N ASP A 102 -6.07 -23.59 -16.75
CA ASP A 102 -6.13 -24.71 -17.71
C ASP A 102 -4.89 -25.62 -17.76
N TYR A 103 -3.87 -25.36 -16.91
CA TYR A 103 -2.64 -26.19 -16.81
C TYR A 103 -2.44 -26.69 -15.37
N PRO A 104 -3.08 -27.79 -14.95
CA PRO A 104 -2.97 -28.31 -13.59
C PRO A 104 -1.52 -28.57 -13.18
N GLY A 105 -1.13 -28.08 -12.00
CA GLY A 105 0.21 -28.22 -11.46
C GLY A 105 1.24 -27.20 -11.95
N TRP A 106 0.99 -26.50 -13.05
CA TRP A 106 1.85 -25.41 -13.51
C TRP A 106 1.60 -24.13 -12.69
N ARG A 107 2.68 -23.46 -12.33
CA ARG A 107 2.62 -22.25 -11.49
C ARG A 107 3.53 -21.16 -12.03
N ALA A 108 3.06 -19.92 -11.93
CA ALA A 108 3.88 -18.74 -12.16
C ALA A 108 4.23 -18.13 -10.80
N ILE A 109 5.51 -17.90 -10.56
CA ILE A 109 6.02 -17.22 -9.38
C ILE A 109 6.51 -15.85 -9.81
N THR A 110 5.97 -14.80 -9.23
CA THR A 110 6.45 -13.45 -9.43
C THR A 110 7.19 -12.98 -8.19
N LEU A 111 8.36 -12.38 -8.42
CA LEU A 111 9.20 -11.80 -7.39
C LEU A 111 9.26 -10.30 -7.64
N HIS A 112 8.67 -9.54 -6.76
CA HIS A 112 8.85 -8.11 -6.76
C HIS A 112 9.99 -7.77 -5.81
N SER A 113 11.03 -7.08 -6.33
CA SER A 113 12.02 -6.49 -5.42
C SER A 113 11.24 -5.63 -4.42
N ALA A 114 11.46 -5.87 -3.13
CA ALA A 114 10.74 -5.21 -2.04
C ALA A 114 10.96 -3.67 -2.00
N ALA A 115 11.08 -3.02 -3.16
CA ALA A 115 11.14 -1.56 -3.24
C ALA A 115 9.85 -0.89 -2.71
N PRO A 116 8.62 -1.41 -2.91
CA PRO A 116 7.45 -0.98 -2.17
C PRO A 116 7.42 -1.48 -0.73
N SER A 117 7.89 -2.71 -0.47
CA SER A 117 7.94 -3.31 0.88
C SER A 117 9.21 -2.97 1.67
N ARG A 118 10.27 -2.47 1.03
CA ARG A 118 11.46 -1.90 1.70
C ARG A 118 11.10 -0.77 2.66
N ARG A 119 9.94 -0.19 2.51
CA ARG A 119 9.42 0.84 3.41
C ARG A 119 9.12 0.32 4.81
N LEU A 120 8.90 -1.00 4.99
CA LEU A 120 8.76 -1.58 6.32
C LEU A 120 10.10 -1.77 7.06
N ALA A 121 11.22 -1.98 6.34
CA ALA A 121 12.53 -2.24 6.96
C ALA A 121 13.53 -1.09 6.84
N HIS A 122 13.56 -0.32 5.75
CA HIS A 122 14.44 0.84 5.57
C HIS A 122 13.81 2.18 5.96
N ALA A 123 12.51 2.21 6.28
CA ALA A 123 11.94 3.27 7.09
C ALA A 123 12.70 3.39 8.43
N SER A 124 13.44 2.34 8.88
CA SER A 124 14.22 2.46 10.09
C SER A 124 15.46 3.36 9.96
N ASP A 125 16.15 3.45 8.82
CA ASP A 125 17.39 4.21 8.75
C ASP A 125 17.27 5.61 8.10
N ARG A 126 16.45 5.78 7.06
CA ARG A 126 16.28 7.11 6.42
C ARG A 126 15.21 7.96 7.07
N SER A 127 14.16 7.34 7.61
CA SER A 127 13.14 8.03 8.39
C SER A 127 13.55 8.22 9.87
N ALA A 128 14.71 7.71 10.31
CA ALA A 128 15.18 7.95 11.66
C ALA A 128 15.34 9.45 11.95
N GLY A 129 15.88 10.21 11.02
CA GLY A 129 15.97 11.68 11.14
C GLY A 129 14.60 12.36 11.12
N ALA A 130 13.71 11.97 10.21
CA ALA A 130 12.35 12.50 10.14
C ALA A 130 11.53 12.08 11.36
N ARG A 131 11.66 10.81 11.82
CA ARG A 131 11.01 10.34 13.05
C ARG A 131 11.58 11.00 14.31
N ALA A 132 12.88 11.23 14.37
CA ALA A 132 13.49 11.98 15.47
C ALA A 132 13.01 13.43 15.50
N ALA A 133 12.88 14.09 14.35
CA ALA A 133 12.32 15.43 14.25
C ALA A 133 10.83 15.48 14.65
N VAL A 134 10.04 14.48 14.19
CA VAL A 134 8.62 14.35 14.60
C VAL A 134 8.52 14.05 16.10
N GLY A 135 9.36 13.16 16.62
CA GLY A 135 9.39 12.85 18.05
C GLY A 135 9.79 14.04 18.92
N ALA A 136 10.78 14.83 18.48
CA ALA A 136 11.16 16.08 19.15
C ALA A 136 10.02 17.12 19.10
N ALA A 137 9.38 17.29 17.95
CA ALA A 137 8.24 18.19 17.82
C ALA A 137 7.03 17.74 18.63
N ALA A 138 6.81 16.41 18.76
CA ALA A 138 5.77 15.88 19.63
C ALA A 138 6.03 16.12 21.13
N MET A 139 7.29 16.02 21.57
CA MET A 139 7.66 16.40 22.94
C MET A 139 7.41 17.88 23.22
N LEU A 140 7.67 18.75 22.24
CA LEU A 140 7.43 20.19 22.34
C LEU A 140 5.97 20.59 22.06
N ALA A 141 5.12 19.66 21.67
CA ALA A 141 3.76 19.97 21.23
C ALA A 141 2.94 20.68 22.30
N HIS A 142 3.02 20.30 23.57
CA HIS A 142 2.35 21.01 24.67
C HIS A 142 2.90 22.41 24.87
N GLU A 143 4.22 22.58 24.75
CA GLU A 143 4.86 23.88 24.89
C GLU A 143 4.55 24.83 23.72
N ILE A 144 4.31 24.29 22.52
CA ILE A 144 3.92 25.09 21.34
C ILE A 144 2.42 25.39 21.35
N LYS A 145 1.57 24.46 21.81
CA LYS A 145 0.11 24.68 21.91
C LYS A 145 -0.25 25.80 22.91
N ASN A 146 0.54 25.94 23.98
CA ASN A 146 0.31 26.99 24.98
C ASN A 146 0.38 28.40 24.39
N PRO A 147 1.48 28.85 23.72
CA PRO A 147 1.51 30.17 23.10
C PRO A 147 0.50 30.31 21.96
N LEU A 148 0.21 29.24 21.18
CA LEU A 148 -0.83 29.29 20.16
C LEU A 148 -2.20 29.59 20.76
N SER A 149 -2.53 28.98 21.89
CA SER A 149 -3.78 29.25 22.63
C SER A 149 -3.84 30.70 23.11
N GLY A 150 -2.71 31.26 23.56
CA GLY A 150 -2.58 32.67 23.92
C GLY A 150 -2.81 33.59 22.72
N ILE A 151 -2.17 33.32 21.58
CA ILE A 151 -2.32 34.09 20.33
C ILE A 151 -3.79 34.00 19.86
N ARG A 152 -4.41 32.84 19.88
CA ARG A 152 -5.84 32.66 19.55
C ARG A 152 -6.74 33.49 20.45
N GLY A 153 -6.52 33.42 21.77
CA GLY A 153 -7.28 34.21 22.75
C GLY A 153 -7.11 35.70 22.53
N ALA A 154 -5.88 36.19 22.30
CA ALA A 154 -5.62 37.59 21.99
C ALA A 154 -6.31 38.05 20.68
N ALA A 155 -6.25 37.19 19.64
CA ALA A 155 -6.93 37.48 18.37
C ALA A 155 -8.45 37.57 18.54
N GLN A 156 -9.05 36.73 19.36
CA GLN A 156 -10.51 36.72 19.63
C GLN A 156 -10.98 37.98 20.40
N LEU A 157 -10.06 38.62 21.15
CA LEU A 157 -10.34 39.89 21.85
C LEU A 157 -10.26 41.11 20.94
N LEU A 158 -9.68 40.97 19.76
CA LEU A 158 -9.70 42.03 18.73
C LEU A 158 -11.10 42.05 18.10
N ASN A 159 -11.68 43.23 17.92
CA ASN A 159 -13.08 43.46 17.49
C ASN A 159 -13.41 42.97 16.07
N GLY A 160 -13.08 41.74 15.73
CA GLY A 160 -13.42 41.06 14.47
C GLY A 160 -12.84 41.82 13.24
N GLY A 161 -12.40 41.06 12.25
CA GLY A 161 -11.88 41.60 11.00
C GLY A 161 -11.16 40.47 10.22
N GLU A 162 -10.78 40.78 8.99
CA GLU A 162 -10.04 39.85 8.13
C GLU A 162 -8.74 39.36 8.80
N LEU A 163 -8.03 40.22 9.48
CA LEU A 163 -6.78 39.89 10.19
C LEU A 163 -7.02 38.96 11.37
N THR A 164 -8.09 39.18 12.14
CA THR A 164 -8.47 38.26 13.26
C THR A 164 -8.80 36.88 12.71
N THR A 165 -9.57 36.84 11.64
CA THR A 165 -9.94 35.56 10.97
C THR A 165 -8.70 34.86 10.43
N LEU A 166 -7.80 35.58 9.81
CA LEU A 166 -6.52 35.04 9.29
C LEU A 166 -5.67 34.47 10.43
N ILE A 167 -5.46 35.21 11.51
CA ILE A 167 -4.66 34.76 12.68
C ILE A 167 -5.26 33.52 13.28
N THR A 168 -6.57 33.47 13.53
CA THR A 168 -7.22 32.31 14.12
C THR A 168 -7.15 31.09 13.21
N THR A 169 -7.30 31.29 11.90
CA THR A 169 -7.17 30.22 10.91
C THR A 169 -5.76 29.63 10.86
N GLU A 170 -4.72 30.48 10.89
CA GLU A 170 -3.33 30.00 10.89
C GLU A 170 -2.94 29.35 12.22
N VAL A 171 -3.42 29.85 13.34
CA VAL A 171 -3.24 29.22 14.67
C VAL A 171 -3.87 27.83 14.71
N ASP A 172 -5.11 27.70 14.22
CA ASP A 172 -5.81 26.40 14.15
C ASP A 172 -5.11 25.45 13.19
N ARG A 173 -4.55 25.96 12.08
CA ARG A 173 -3.75 25.17 11.15
C ARG A 173 -2.47 24.62 11.78
N ILE A 174 -1.74 25.45 12.53
CA ILE A 174 -0.52 25.03 13.24
C ILE A 174 -0.85 24.03 14.34
N ALA A 175 -1.90 24.27 15.12
CA ALA A 175 -2.36 23.34 16.17
C ALA A 175 -2.69 21.97 15.58
N ALA A 176 -3.44 21.91 14.46
CA ALA A 176 -3.77 20.66 13.77
C ALA A 176 -2.55 19.95 13.18
N LEU A 177 -1.46 20.69 12.81
CA LEU A 177 -0.22 20.07 12.39
C LEU A 177 0.49 19.39 13.57
N ILE A 178 0.55 20.08 14.70
CA ILE A 178 1.15 19.55 15.93
C ILE A 178 0.41 18.32 16.43
N ASP A 179 -0.94 18.31 16.39
CA ASP A 179 -1.75 17.15 16.73
C ASP A 179 -1.37 15.93 15.87
N ARG A 180 -1.26 16.12 14.56
CA ARG A 180 -0.85 15.05 13.65
C ARG A 180 0.57 14.54 13.89
N MET A 181 1.49 15.42 14.31
CA MET A 181 2.84 15.02 14.69
C MET A 181 2.83 14.20 15.98
N GLN A 182 1.99 14.54 16.95
CA GLN A 182 1.79 13.76 18.17
C GLN A 182 1.21 12.38 17.86
N ASP A 183 0.14 12.30 17.05
CA ASP A 183 -0.48 11.04 16.64
C ASP A 183 0.54 10.12 15.93
N PHE A 184 1.39 10.71 15.08
CA PHE A 184 2.44 9.96 14.40
C PHE A 184 3.52 9.44 15.35
N SER A 185 3.89 10.20 16.38
CA SER A 185 4.94 9.84 17.34
C SER A 185 4.45 8.94 18.48
N ASP A 186 3.15 8.77 18.65
CA ASP A 186 2.59 7.91 19.71
C ASP A 186 2.98 6.44 19.45
N THR A 187 3.78 5.87 20.36
CA THR A 187 4.28 4.50 20.29
C THR A 187 3.50 3.53 21.17
N ARG A 188 2.45 4.00 21.85
CA ARG A 188 1.63 3.13 22.70
C ARG A 188 0.92 2.07 21.85
N PRO A 189 0.92 0.79 22.26
CA PRO A 189 0.21 -0.25 21.54
C PRO A 189 -1.28 0.08 21.43
N LEU A 190 -1.84 -0.05 20.22
CA LEU A 190 -3.28 0.12 20.02
C LEU A 190 -4.04 -1.06 20.62
N PRO A 191 -5.11 -0.83 21.39
CA PRO A 191 -6.02 -1.90 21.82
C PRO A 191 -6.74 -2.45 20.59
N LEU A 192 -6.43 -3.71 20.22
CA LEU A 192 -7.06 -4.40 19.10
C LEU A 192 -8.20 -5.28 19.57
N ALA A 193 -9.35 -5.22 18.90
CA ALA A 193 -10.54 -6.02 19.18
C ALA A 193 -11.05 -6.72 17.91
N SER A 194 -11.96 -7.67 18.11
CA SER A 194 -12.71 -8.30 17.02
C SER A 194 -13.84 -7.36 16.58
N GLU A 195 -13.71 -6.73 15.43
CA GLU A 195 -14.59 -5.67 14.98
C GLU A 195 -15.21 -5.97 13.60
N ASN A 196 -16.49 -5.63 13.47
CA ASN A 196 -17.15 -5.58 12.18
C ASN A 196 -16.77 -4.27 11.47
N ILE A 197 -16.18 -4.38 10.27
CA ILE A 197 -15.68 -3.21 9.53
C ILE A 197 -16.78 -2.40 8.85
N TYR A 198 -17.93 -2.99 8.48
CA TYR A 198 -18.95 -2.32 7.68
C TYR A 198 -19.55 -1.07 8.34
N PRO A 199 -19.93 -1.08 9.63
CA PRO A 199 -20.42 0.14 10.29
C PRO A 199 -19.38 1.26 10.28
N LEU A 200 -18.08 0.91 10.36
CA LEU A 200 -16.99 1.89 10.35
C LEU A 200 -16.80 2.49 8.95
N LEU A 201 -16.86 1.66 7.90
CA LEU A 201 -16.78 2.13 6.52
C LEU A 201 -17.98 3.02 6.15
N GLY A 202 -19.19 2.61 6.53
CA GLY A 202 -20.42 3.41 6.34
C GLY A 202 -20.35 4.74 7.09
N HIS A 203 -19.83 4.76 8.33
CA HIS A 203 -19.63 5.98 9.09
C HIS A 203 -18.60 6.91 8.42
N ALA A 204 -17.44 6.39 8.01
CA ALA A 204 -16.41 7.17 7.32
C ALA A 204 -16.94 7.79 6.01
N ARG A 205 -17.71 7.02 5.23
CA ARG A 205 -18.40 7.51 4.03
C ARG A 205 -19.40 8.62 4.36
N GLY A 206 -20.21 8.42 5.39
CA GLY A 206 -21.18 9.43 5.88
C GLY A 206 -20.51 10.76 6.23
N VAL A 207 -19.41 10.71 6.99
CA VAL A 207 -18.59 11.88 7.34
C VAL A 207 -18.02 12.56 6.08
N ALA A 208 -17.53 11.79 5.12
CA ALA A 208 -16.99 12.33 3.87
C ALA A 208 -18.07 13.06 3.06
N LEU A 209 -19.23 12.46 2.87
CA LEU A 209 -20.34 13.02 2.09
C LEU A 209 -20.97 14.25 2.76
N ALA A 210 -21.07 14.26 4.10
CA ALA A 210 -21.57 15.42 4.85
C ALA A 210 -20.58 16.60 4.83
N GLY A 211 -19.29 16.31 4.70
CA GLY A 211 -18.19 17.28 4.82
C GLY A 211 -17.42 17.49 3.52
N PHE A 212 -16.16 17.02 3.52
CA PHE A 212 -15.16 17.35 2.51
C PHE A 212 -15.41 16.77 1.11
N ALA A 213 -16.17 15.66 0.96
CA ALA A 213 -16.49 15.06 -0.34
C ALA A 213 -17.93 15.35 -0.80
N ARG A 214 -18.52 16.44 -0.32
CA ARG A 214 -19.88 16.84 -0.70
C ARG A 214 -19.98 17.00 -2.22
N GLY A 215 -20.97 16.32 -2.83
CA GLY A 215 -21.22 16.35 -4.27
C GLY A 215 -20.34 15.39 -5.10
N ILE A 216 -19.45 14.62 -4.47
CA ILE A 216 -18.68 13.57 -5.16
C ILE A 216 -19.33 12.22 -4.83
N PRO A 217 -19.69 11.38 -5.82
CA PRO A 217 -20.24 10.07 -5.58
C PRO A 217 -19.16 9.15 -4.97
N ILE A 218 -19.51 8.51 -3.85
CA ILE A 218 -18.71 7.46 -3.21
C ILE A 218 -19.53 6.18 -3.28
N GLU A 219 -19.19 5.31 -4.22
CA GLU A 219 -19.84 4.02 -4.45
C GLU A 219 -19.30 2.98 -3.45
N GLU A 220 -20.18 2.11 -2.95
CA GLU A 220 -19.82 0.98 -2.10
C GLU A 220 -19.98 -0.34 -2.85
N ARG A 221 -18.92 -1.16 -2.84
CA ARG A 221 -18.91 -2.52 -3.41
C ARG A 221 -18.35 -3.47 -2.38
N PHE A 222 -19.18 -3.90 -1.46
CA PHE A 222 -18.76 -4.70 -0.33
C PHE A 222 -19.06 -6.20 -0.52
N ASP A 223 -18.08 -7.03 -0.20
CA ASP A 223 -18.27 -8.46 -0.02
C ASP A 223 -18.96 -8.70 1.35
N PRO A 224 -20.22 -9.14 1.39
CA PRO A 224 -20.95 -9.27 2.65
C PRO A 224 -20.49 -10.42 3.54
N SER A 225 -19.60 -11.27 3.07
CA SER A 225 -19.15 -12.50 3.75
C SER A 225 -17.94 -12.36 4.64
N LEU A 226 -17.36 -11.13 4.74
CA LEU A 226 -16.12 -10.92 5.50
C LEU A 226 -16.30 -11.21 6.99
N PRO A 227 -15.37 -11.99 7.57
CA PRO A 227 -15.32 -12.17 9.01
C PRO A 227 -14.90 -10.87 9.72
N PRO A 228 -15.12 -10.75 11.06
CA PRO A 228 -14.58 -9.64 11.83
C PRO A 228 -13.07 -9.50 11.67
N ALA A 229 -12.60 -8.25 11.63
CA ALA A 229 -11.19 -7.90 11.60
C ALA A 229 -10.63 -7.71 13.00
N ARG A 230 -9.34 -8.01 13.20
CA ARG A 230 -8.63 -7.68 14.44
C ARG A 230 -8.03 -6.30 14.32
N ILE A 231 -8.76 -5.30 14.76
CA ILE A 231 -8.44 -3.89 14.55
C ILE A 231 -8.76 -3.01 15.78
N ASN A 232 -8.28 -1.77 15.73
CA ASN A 232 -8.78 -0.67 16.55
C ASN A 232 -9.79 0.15 15.74
N ARG A 233 -10.97 0.41 16.31
CA ARG A 233 -12.08 1.12 15.64
C ARG A 233 -11.71 2.53 15.20
N ASP A 234 -11.12 3.31 16.12
CA ASP A 234 -10.79 4.71 15.87
C ASP A 234 -9.67 4.83 14.85
N ALA A 235 -8.66 3.94 14.93
CA ALA A 235 -7.58 3.87 13.96
C ALA A 235 -8.10 3.53 12.56
N LEU A 236 -8.98 2.53 12.40
CA LEU A 236 -9.55 2.20 11.09
C LEU A 236 -10.38 3.37 10.54
N LEU A 237 -11.20 4.00 11.37
CA LEU A 237 -11.98 5.17 10.98
C LEU A 237 -11.08 6.31 10.48
N GLN A 238 -10.02 6.62 11.22
CA GLN A 238 -9.03 7.64 10.86
C GLN A 238 -8.31 7.31 9.55
N ILE A 239 -7.93 6.04 9.34
CA ILE A 239 -7.34 5.55 8.09
C ILE A 239 -8.28 5.82 6.93
N VAL A 240 -9.51 5.33 6.99
CA VAL A 240 -10.47 5.43 5.88
C VAL A 240 -10.80 6.89 5.57
N ILE A 241 -10.99 7.74 6.58
CA ILE A 241 -11.21 9.18 6.39
C ILE A 241 -10.01 9.83 5.71
N ASN A 242 -8.77 9.50 6.09
CA ASN A 242 -7.57 10.05 5.44
C ASN A 242 -7.47 9.59 3.98
N LEU A 243 -7.78 8.33 3.68
CA LEU A 243 -7.77 7.82 2.32
C LEU A 243 -8.85 8.47 1.46
N LEU A 244 -10.08 8.65 2.00
CA LEU A 244 -11.16 9.35 1.31
C LEU A 244 -10.85 10.83 1.07
N LYS A 245 -10.18 11.52 2.00
CA LYS A 245 -9.67 12.89 1.80
C LYS A 245 -8.66 12.95 0.66
N ASN A 246 -7.71 12.02 0.62
CA ASN A 246 -6.73 11.94 -0.46
C ASN A 246 -7.37 11.67 -1.81
N ALA A 247 -8.32 10.74 -1.89
CA ALA A 247 -9.09 10.44 -3.09
C ALA A 247 -9.87 11.67 -3.58
N ARG A 248 -10.60 12.34 -2.67
CA ARG A 248 -11.34 13.58 -2.98
C ARG A 248 -10.44 14.67 -3.55
N GLU A 249 -9.26 14.82 -2.97
CA GLU A 249 -8.31 15.82 -3.46
C GLU A 249 -7.72 15.42 -4.82
N ALA A 250 -7.48 14.12 -5.06
CA ALA A 250 -6.98 13.62 -6.34
C ALA A 250 -7.99 13.85 -7.47
N VAL A 251 -9.28 13.71 -7.19
CA VAL A 251 -10.34 13.88 -8.21
C VAL A 251 -10.85 15.32 -8.35
N ARG A 252 -10.27 16.30 -7.62
CA ARG A 252 -10.74 17.70 -7.60
C ARG A 252 -10.82 18.34 -8.98
N ALA A 253 -9.88 18.04 -9.86
CA ALA A 253 -9.79 18.57 -11.22
C ALA A 253 -10.35 17.60 -12.27
N VAL A 254 -10.89 16.46 -11.87
CA VAL A 254 -11.45 15.47 -12.79
C VAL A 254 -12.86 15.87 -13.19
N ARG A 255 -13.19 15.80 -14.50
CA ARG A 255 -14.50 16.21 -15.04
C ARG A 255 -15.66 15.40 -14.46
N ASN A 256 -15.46 14.09 -14.27
CA ASN A 256 -16.45 13.19 -13.68
C ASN A 256 -15.77 12.49 -12.46
N PRO A 257 -15.71 13.16 -11.30
CA PRO A 257 -15.05 12.62 -10.13
C PRO A 257 -15.79 11.38 -9.62
N HIS A 258 -15.08 10.31 -9.34
CA HIS A 258 -15.65 9.05 -8.87
C HIS A 258 -14.71 8.40 -7.86
N ILE A 259 -15.27 8.00 -6.72
CA ILE A 259 -14.58 7.28 -5.66
C ILE A 259 -15.34 5.98 -5.39
N VAL A 260 -14.63 4.86 -5.25
CA VAL A 260 -15.23 3.57 -4.90
C VAL A 260 -14.57 3.05 -3.63
N LEU A 261 -15.38 2.60 -2.69
CA LEU A 261 -14.96 1.91 -1.48
C LEU A 261 -15.32 0.44 -1.64
N THR A 262 -14.31 -0.45 -1.63
CA THR A 262 -14.54 -1.88 -1.83
C THR A 262 -14.02 -2.70 -0.67
N THR A 263 -14.60 -3.89 -0.48
CA THR A 263 -14.08 -4.91 0.41
C THR A 263 -14.03 -6.26 -0.29
N ALA A 264 -13.05 -7.10 0.05
CA ALA A 264 -12.95 -8.46 -0.47
C ALA A 264 -12.24 -9.38 0.51
N TYR A 265 -12.51 -10.70 0.41
CA TYR A 265 -11.73 -11.71 1.10
C TYR A 265 -10.60 -12.20 0.18
N ARG A 266 -9.35 -12.07 0.60
CA ARG A 266 -8.16 -12.51 -0.14
C ARG A 266 -7.54 -13.74 0.49
N HIS A 267 -7.67 -14.87 -0.18
CA HIS A 267 -7.00 -16.10 0.22
C HIS A 267 -5.48 -15.99 0.00
N GLY A 268 -4.69 -16.62 0.87
CA GLY A 268 -3.25 -16.76 0.70
C GLY A 268 -2.41 -15.51 0.98
N MET A 269 -3.04 -14.39 1.33
CA MET A 269 -2.32 -13.15 1.70
C MET A 269 -1.76 -13.26 3.10
N SER A 270 -0.47 -13.02 3.28
CA SER A 270 0.17 -13.05 4.60
C SER A 270 1.38 -12.14 4.70
N VAL A 271 1.73 -11.73 5.91
CA VAL A 271 2.93 -10.94 6.22
C VAL A 271 3.88 -11.73 7.12
N SER A 272 5.19 -11.55 6.91
CA SER A 272 6.20 -12.07 7.81
C SER A 272 6.26 -11.20 9.08
N THR A 273 6.15 -11.84 10.25
CA THR A 273 6.24 -11.15 11.56
C THR A 273 7.64 -11.20 12.17
N GLY A 274 8.64 -11.65 11.40
CA GLY A 274 10.04 -11.80 11.80
C GLY A 274 10.59 -13.20 11.58
N GLU A 275 11.93 -13.35 11.64
CA GLU A 275 12.59 -14.66 11.48
C GLU A 275 12.11 -15.65 12.56
N GLY A 276 11.70 -16.86 12.13
CA GLY A 276 11.24 -17.94 13.01
C GLY A 276 9.83 -17.77 13.60
N ARG A 277 9.08 -16.73 13.26
CA ARG A 277 7.68 -16.55 13.69
C ARG A 277 6.69 -16.99 12.63
N PRO A 278 5.53 -17.56 13.02
CA PRO A 278 4.49 -17.91 12.07
C PRO A 278 3.99 -16.65 11.34
N ARG A 279 3.68 -16.81 10.06
CA ARG A 279 3.15 -15.72 9.25
C ARG A 279 1.74 -15.37 9.66
N LEU A 280 1.44 -14.08 9.64
CA LEU A 280 0.12 -13.57 9.96
C LEU A 280 -0.71 -13.48 8.68
N PRO A 281 -1.82 -14.24 8.54
CA PRO A 281 -2.74 -14.11 7.43
C PRO A 281 -3.44 -12.74 7.44
N LEU A 282 -3.55 -12.11 6.25
CA LEU A 282 -4.20 -10.82 6.04
C LEU A 282 -5.35 -10.95 5.01
N PRO A 283 -6.41 -11.71 5.32
CA PRO A 283 -7.43 -12.01 4.32
C PRO A 283 -8.43 -10.88 4.08
N ILE A 284 -8.49 -9.86 4.93
CA ILE A 284 -9.48 -8.78 4.81
C ILE A 284 -8.87 -7.65 4.00
N GLU A 285 -9.40 -7.43 2.80
CA GLU A 285 -9.03 -6.32 1.92
C GLU A 285 -10.07 -5.21 2.01
N ILE A 286 -9.59 -3.96 2.14
CA ILE A 286 -10.38 -2.74 1.98
C ILE A 286 -9.65 -1.86 0.97
N CYS A 287 -10.33 -1.41 -0.10
CA CYS A 287 -9.74 -0.49 -1.06
C CYS A 287 -10.51 0.82 -1.12
N VAL A 288 -9.77 1.92 -1.19
CA VAL A 288 -10.27 3.21 -1.65
C VAL A 288 -9.71 3.44 -3.05
N ILE A 289 -10.61 3.55 -4.01
CA ILE A 289 -10.29 3.65 -5.45
C ILE A 289 -10.78 5.00 -5.95
N ASP A 290 -9.94 5.71 -6.69
CA ASP A 290 -10.31 6.99 -7.30
C ASP A 290 -9.86 7.09 -8.75
N ASN A 291 -10.56 7.89 -9.56
CA ASN A 291 -10.23 8.15 -10.94
C ASN A 291 -9.34 9.38 -11.15
N GLY A 292 -8.59 9.75 -10.13
CA GLY A 292 -7.59 10.81 -10.21
C GLY A 292 -6.35 10.43 -11.03
N PRO A 293 -5.45 11.38 -11.28
CA PRO A 293 -4.25 11.15 -12.09
C PRO A 293 -3.21 10.24 -11.41
N GLY A 294 -3.40 9.90 -10.14
CA GLY A 294 -2.43 9.18 -9.34
C GLY A 294 -1.32 10.07 -8.78
N ALA A 295 -0.34 9.44 -8.14
CA ALA A 295 0.82 10.13 -7.62
C ALA A 295 1.87 10.35 -8.73
N PRO A 296 2.61 11.48 -8.70
CA PRO A 296 3.76 11.68 -9.57
C PRO A 296 4.80 10.56 -9.43
N ALA A 297 5.42 10.16 -10.55
CA ALA A 297 6.33 9.01 -10.60
C ALA A 297 7.54 9.15 -9.67
N ASP A 298 8.04 10.37 -9.47
CA ASP A 298 9.17 10.71 -8.60
C ASP A 298 8.90 10.52 -7.11
N ILE A 299 7.64 10.54 -6.68
CA ILE A 299 7.26 10.36 -5.27
C ILE A 299 6.56 9.05 -4.96
N VAL A 300 6.20 8.23 -5.97
CA VAL A 300 5.49 6.95 -5.76
C VAL A 300 6.20 6.09 -4.73
N ASP A 301 7.53 6.05 -4.81
CA ASP A 301 8.36 5.27 -3.89
C ASP A 301 8.44 5.84 -2.47
N HIS A 302 8.02 7.06 -2.26
CA HIS A 302 8.07 7.78 -1.00
C HIS A 302 6.71 8.25 -0.49
N LEU A 303 5.62 7.73 -1.07
CA LEU A 303 4.24 8.16 -0.76
C LEU A 303 3.85 8.05 0.71
N PHE A 304 4.44 7.09 1.41
CA PHE A 304 4.17 6.82 2.82
C PHE A 304 5.24 7.42 3.75
N ASP A 305 6.28 8.06 3.20
CA ASP A 305 7.30 8.72 4.02
C ASP A 305 6.73 10.02 4.61
N PRO A 306 7.07 10.37 5.86
CA PRO A 306 6.65 11.63 6.46
C PRO A 306 7.15 12.83 5.65
N PHE A 307 6.30 13.87 5.54
CA PHE A 307 6.58 15.13 4.82
C PHE A 307 6.71 14.99 3.31
N VAL A 308 6.48 13.82 2.72
CA VAL A 308 6.43 13.65 1.28
C VAL A 308 5.03 13.98 0.78
N SER A 309 4.96 14.95 -0.15
CA SER A 309 3.70 15.36 -0.77
C SER A 309 3.96 15.80 -2.20
N GLY A 310 3.18 15.30 -3.15
CA GLY A 310 3.16 15.80 -4.54
C GLY A 310 2.41 17.13 -4.71
N ARG A 311 1.95 17.75 -3.60
CA ARG A 311 1.13 18.97 -3.62
C ARG A 311 1.80 20.08 -2.83
N ARG A 312 1.71 21.32 -3.33
CA ARG A 312 2.30 22.50 -2.66
C ARG A 312 1.71 22.77 -1.27
N GLU A 313 0.45 22.46 -1.05
CA GLU A 313 -0.25 22.66 0.22
C GLU A 313 -0.35 21.39 1.07
N GLY A 314 0.11 20.25 0.55
CA GLY A 314 0.08 18.97 1.24
C GLY A 314 1.16 18.87 2.32
N GLN A 315 0.77 18.56 3.56
CA GLN A 315 1.69 18.44 4.69
C GLN A 315 2.50 17.13 4.69
N GLY A 316 2.15 16.15 3.82
CA GLY A 316 2.85 14.87 3.69
C GLY A 316 2.76 13.94 4.91
N LEU A 317 1.84 14.20 5.86
CA LEU A 317 1.68 13.39 7.06
C LEU A 317 0.50 12.39 6.98
N GLY A 318 -0.46 12.60 6.08
CA GLY A 318 -1.68 11.80 6.02
C GLY A 318 -1.43 10.33 5.70
N LEU A 319 -0.68 10.03 4.63
CA LEU A 319 -0.37 8.65 4.24
C LEU A 319 0.68 8.01 5.17
N ALA A 320 1.61 8.79 5.70
CA ALA A 320 2.56 8.32 6.71
C ALA A 320 1.83 7.85 7.99
N LEU A 321 0.83 8.61 8.45
CA LEU A 321 0.01 8.22 9.58
C LEU A 321 -0.84 6.97 9.27
N VAL A 322 -1.40 6.89 8.07
CA VAL A 322 -2.13 5.69 7.62
C VAL A 322 -1.23 4.46 7.68
N ASP A 323 -0.03 4.53 7.12
CA ASP A 323 0.94 3.43 7.13
C ASP A 323 1.32 3.01 8.56
N LYS A 324 1.54 3.99 9.46
CA LYS A 324 1.78 3.71 10.88
C LYS A 324 0.63 2.96 11.52
N LEU A 325 -0.60 3.48 11.42
CA LEU A 325 -1.79 2.88 12.04
C LEU A 325 -2.08 1.48 11.49
N VAL A 326 -1.87 1.27 10.18
CA VAL A 326 -2.02 -0.04 9.55
C VAL A 326 -0.99 -1.04 10.10
N ARG A 327 0.28 -0.62 10.24
CA ARG A 327 1.32 -1.46 10.86
C ARG A 327 1.05 -1.76 12.33
N ASP A 328 0.55 -0.79 13.09
CA ASP A 328 0.20 -0.97 14.50
C ASP A 328 -0.94 -2.00 14.66
N MET A 329 -1.77 -2.19 13.62
CA MET A 329 -2.76 -3.26 13.50
C MET A 329 -2.23 -4.54 12.82
N SER A 330 -0.92 -4.62 12.56
CA SER A 330 -0.27 -5.74 11.86
C SER A 330 -0.77 -5.96 10.43
N GLY A 331 -1.27 -4.92 9.79
CA GLY A 331 -1.73 -4.90 8.40
C GLY A 331 -0.67 -4.39 7.42
N ILE A 332 -1.06 -4.28 6.16
CA ILE A 332 -0.27 -3.70 5.06
C ILE A 332 -1.12 -2.71 4.31
N ILE A 333 -0.50 -1.60 3.87
CA ILE A 333 -1.09 -0.67 2.90
C ILE A 333 -0.26 -0.70 1.60
N GLN A 334 -0.96 -0.66 0.47
CA GLN A 334 -0.36 -0.66 -0.86
C GLN A 334 -0.97 0.45 -1.71
N TYR A 335 -0.16 1.04 -2.58
CA TYR A 335 -0.58 1.94 -3.64
C TYR A 335 -0.39 1.24 -4.99
N ALA A 336 -1.39 1.31 -5.87
CA ALA A 336 -1.32 0.78 -7.22
C ALA A 336 -2.08 1.67 -8.21
N ARG A 337 -1.75 1.52 -9.49
CA ARG A 337 -2.54 2.01 -10.62
C ARG A 337 -3.07 0.79 -11.36
N GLU A 338 -4.37 0.61 -11.41
CA GLU A 338 -5.01 -0.62 -11.92
C GLU A 338 -6.23 -0.31 -12.78
N GLY A 339 -6.56 -1.25 -13.68
CA GLY A 339 -7.77 -1.21 -14.48
C GLY A 339 -7.64 -0.49 -15.83
N THR A 340 -8.75 -0.52 -16.60
CA THR A 340 -8.88 0.21 -17.88
C THR A 340 -10.27 0.86 -17.88
N PRO A 341 -10.37 2.19 -17.72
CA PRO A 341 -9.28 3.15 -17.52
C PRO A 341 -8.52 2.94 -16.20
N GLU A 342 -7.28 3.41 -16.16
CA GLU A 342 -6.47 3.33 -14.95
C GLU A 342 -7.07 4.12 -13.79
N MET A 343 -7.20 3.47 -12.65
CA MET A 343 -7.66 4.03 -11.39
C MET A 343 -6.54 3.99 -10.34
N THR A 344 -6.53 4.94 -9.44
CA THR A 344 -5.69 4.88 -8.25
C THR A 344 -6.33 3.94 -7.23
N VAL A 345 -5.56 3.00 -6.70
CA VAL A 345 -6.02 2.04 -5.67
C VAL A 345 -5.12 2.17 -4.44
N LEU A 346 -5.71 2.54 -3.31
CA LEU A 346 -5.09 2.42 -2.00
C LEU A 346 -5.72 1.23 -1.29
N ARG A 347 -4.94 0.15 -1.14
CA ARG A 347 -5.37 -1.16 -0.65
C ARG A 347 -4.86 -1.41 0.74
N LEU A 348 -5.75 -1.69 1.68
CA LEU A 348 -5.47 -2.15 3.03
C LEU A 348 -5.65 -3.66 3.10
N LEU A 349 -4.71 -4.35 3.71
CA LEU A 349 -4.80 -5.77 4.03
C LEU A 349 -4.71 -5.92 5.55
N LEU A 350 -5.73 -6.52 6.16
CA LEU A 350 -5.88 -6.59 7.61
C LEU A 350 -6.05 -8.03 8.10
N PRO A 351 -5.58 -8.34 9.33
CA PRO A 351 -5.78 -9.64 9.92
C PRO A 351 -7.26 -9.85 10.32
N ARG A 352 -7.74 -11.08 10.13
CA ARG A 352 -9.02 -11.48 10.71
C ARG A 352 -8.89 -11.63 12.22
N ALA A 353 -9.98 -11.39 12.95
CA ALA A 353 -10.08 -11.81 14.34
C ALA A 353 -10.14 -13.34 14.40
N HIS A 354 -9.41 -13.92 15.34
CA HIS A 354 -9.60 -15.33 15.67
C HIS A 354 -10.86 -15.45 16.55
N PRO A 355 -11.66 -16.51 16.36
CA PRO A 355 -12.80 -16.80 17.20
C PRO A 355 -12.40 -16.98 18.69
#